data_e611467050d6d972b25a046dccf3d589
#
_entry.id   e611467050d6d972b25a046dccf3d589
#
_cell.length_a   1.000
_cell.length_b   1.000
_cell.length_c   1.000
_cell.angle_alpha   90.00
_cell.angle_beta   90.00
_cell.angle_gamma   90.00
#
_symmetry.space_group_name_H-M   'P 1'
#
loop_
_entity.id
_entity.type
_entity.pdbx_description
1 polymer ?
#
loop_
_entity_poly.entity_id
_entity_poly.type
_entity_poly.pdbx_seq_one_letter_code
_entity_poly.pdbx_strand_id
1 'polypeptide(L)'
;QPEPSKPEEPTYETEKPLEPAPVAPSYENEPTPPVKTPDQPEPSKPEEPNYDPLPTPPVAPTPKQLPTPPAVPTVHYHYNRLFAQPQINKEIKNEDGVDIDRTLVAKQSVVKFELKTEALTAGRPKTTSFVLVDPLPTGYQFDLEATKAASKGFETSYDKASHTVTFKATEETLAAFNADLTKSFETLYPTVVGSVLNDGATYTNNFTLTVNDAYGVKSNIVRVTTPGKPNDPDNPNNNYIKPLKVNKNKQGVNIDGKEVLAGSTNYYELTWDLDQYKGDKSSKEAIQNGFYYVDDYPEEALTLQPELVKIRDLEGNLVSGISVQQYDSLEAAPKKVQELLKKANITVKGAFQLFSADNPAEFYKNYVAAGKSLLITDPMTVKPEFGQTGGKYENKAYQIDFGNGYATEVVVNNVPKITPKKDVTISMDPSSDNIDGQTIPLNQYFNYRLIGGLIPQNHSEDLNDYSFVDDYDQKGDQYTGNYKVLAKVDIRLKDGRVIKAGTDLTAETQVEHDQVKGMITIRFKEEFLQEIQLD
;
A
#
# COMPACT_ATOMS: atom_id res chain seq x y z
N GLN A 1 -3.30 55.78 -36.44
CA GLN A 1 -2.72 54.63 -35.78
C GLN A 1 -3.14 53.39 -36.57
N PRO A 2 -2.20 52.57 -37.05
CA PRO A 2 -2.55 51.33 -37.76
C PRO A 2 -2.91 50.21 -36.74
N GLU A 3 -3.91 49.40 -37.06
CA GLU A 3 -4.34 48.25 -36.32
C GLU A 3 -3.26 47.16 -36.26
N PRO A 4 -3.15 46.40 -35.15
CA PRO A 4 -2.20 45.29 -35.05
C PRO A 4 -2.64 44.11 -35.92
N SER A 5 -1.70 43.61 -36.71
CA SER A 5 -1.86 42.43 -37.56
C SER A 5 -2.06 41.15 -36.72
N LYS A 6 -3.06 40.36 -37.16
CA LYS A 6 -3.42 39.07 -36.64
C LYS A 6 -2.25 38.06 -36.80
N PRO A 7 -1.91 37.24 -35.81
CA PRO A 7 -0.90 36.19 -35.99
C PRO A 7 -1.36 35.12 -36.98
N GLU A 8 -0.46 34.72 -37.87
CA GLU A 8 -0.67 33.58 -38.78
C GLU A 8 -0.71 32.26 -38.01
N GLU A 9 -1.68 31.43 -38.33
CA GLU A 9 -1.80 30.06 -37.82
C GLU A 9 -0.68 29.16 -38.40
N PRO A 10 -0.02 28.31 -37.61
CA PRO A 10 0.95 27.37 -38.12
C PRO A 10 0.28 26.31 -39.01
N THR A 11 0.78 26.20 -40.26
CA THR A 11 0.42 25.10 -41.17
C THR A 11 1.06 23.80 -40.70
N TYR A 12 0.21 22.84 -40.37
CA TYR A 12 0.68 21.46 -40.12
C TYR A 12 0.95 20.79 -41.45
N GLU A 13 2.18 20.34 -41.68
CA GLU A 13 2.51 19.40 -42.75
C GLU A 13 1.84 18.07 -42.44
N THR A 14 1.12 17.53 -43.41
CA THR A 14 0.51 16.21 -43.35
C THR A 14 1.62 15.16 -43.32
N GLU A 15 1.71 14.43 -42.21
CA GLU A 15 2.59 13.28 -42.08
C GLU A 15 2.25 12.19 -43.11
N LYS A 16 3.29 11.66 -43.75
CA LYS A 16 3.23 10.47 -44.60
C LYS A 16 2.75 9.27 -43.81
N PRO A 17 2.01 8.35 -44.39
CA PRO A 17 1.62 7.10 -43.74
C PRO A 17 2.87 6.29 -43.34
N LEU A 18 2.91 5.87 -42.07
CA LEU A 18 3.92 4.97 -41.54
C LEU A 18 3.83 3.61 -42.27
N GLU A 19 4.96 3.10 -42.71
CA GLU A 19 5.08 1.73 -43.21
C GLU A 19 4.67 0.71 -42.12
N PRO A 20 4.05 -0.41 -42.50
CA PRO A 20 3.64 -1.43 -41.54
C PRO A 20 4.87 -2.03 -40.83
N ALA A 21 4.73 -2.22 -39.52
CA ALA A 21 5.73 -2.84 -38.67
C ALA A 21 6.17 -4.22 -39.20
N PRO A 22 7.45 -4.57 -39.03
CA PRO A 22 7.94 -5.88 -39.46
C PRO A 22 7.23 -6.99 -38.68
N VAL A 23 6.78 -8.00 -39.43
CA VAL A 23 6.18 -9.23 -38.91
C VAL A 23 7.17 -9.93 -38.01
N ALA A 24 6.73 -10.28 -36.80
CA ALA A 24 7.50 -11.07 -35.86
C ALA A 24 7.90 -12.41 -36.48
N PRO A 25 9.14 -12.88 -36.26
CA PRO A 25 9.55 -14.17 -36.77
C PRO A 25 8.75 -15.30 -36.10
N SER A 26 8.15 -16.15 -36.92
CA SER A 26 7.53 -17.39 -36.49
C SER A 26 8.61 -18.33 -35.95
N TYR A 27 8.51 -18.67 -34.68
CA TYR A 27 9.26 -19.78 -34.10
C TYR A 27 8.58 -21.10 -34.51
N GLU A 28 8.89 -21.62 -35.68
CA GLU A 28 8.79 -23.05 -35.95
C GLU A 28 10.15 -23.64 -35.59
N ASN A 29 10.18 -24.31 -34.44
CA ASN A 29 11.00 -25.51 -34.15
C ASN A 29 10.99 -25.70 -32.61
N GLU A 30 9.98 -26.41 -32.15
CA GLU A 30 10.09 -27.10 -30.86
C GLU A 30 11.19 -28.18 -30.99
N PRO A 31 12.12 -28.28 -30.05
CA PRO A 31 13.07 -29.39 -30.03
C PRO A 31 12.30 -30.68 -29.72
N THR A 32 12.37 -31.62 -30.61
CA THR A 32 11.96 -33.01 -30.43
C THR A 32 12.58 -33.58 -29.15
N PRO A 33 11.82 -34.28 -28.30
CA PRO A 33 12.36 -34.91 -27.11
C PRO A 33 13.39 -35.97 -27.49
N PRO A 34 14.47 -36.14 -26.72
CA PRO A 34 15.52 -37.10 -27.04
C PRO A 34 14.96 -38.52 -27.06
N VAL A 35 15.31 -39.22 -28.11
CA VAL A 35 15.06 -40.66 -28.31
C VAL A 35 15.66 -41.40 -27.11
N LYS A 36 14.83 -42.19 -26.42
CA LYS A 36 15.29 -43.11 -25.38
C LYS A 36 16.27 -44.12 -25.96
N THR A 37 17.49 -44.12 -25.48
CA THR A 37 18.42 -45.23 -25.62
C THR A 37 17.91 -46.43 -24.82
N PRO A 38 17.88 -47.64 -25.40
CA PRO A 38 17.56 -48.82 -24.63
C PRO A 38 18.81 -49.23 -23.82
N ASP A 39 18.54 -49.82 -22.65
CA ASP A 39 19.44 -50.48 -21.72
C ASP A 39 19.93 -49.67 -20.50
N GLN A 40 19.01 -49.51 -19.57
CA GLN A 40 19.32 -49.71 -18.16
C GLN A 40 18.21 -50.57 -17.57
N PRO A 41 18.52 -51.65 -16.84
CA PRO A 41 17.51 -52.47 -16.18
C PRO A 41 16.83 -51.67 -15.05
N GLU A 42 15.51 -51.69 -15.04
CA GLU A 42 14.71 -51.16 -13.94
C GLU A 42 15.13 -51.80 -12.61
N PRO A 43 15.24 -51.06 -11.52
CA PRO A 43 15.43 -51.65 -10.22
C PRO A 43 14.20 -52.52 -9.89
N SER A 44 14.43 -53.78 -9.59
CA SER A 44 13.44 -54.73 -9.20
C SER A 44 12.62 -54.21 -8.01
N LYS A 45 11.31 -54.17 -8.21
CA LYS A 45 10.34 -53.92 -7.16
C LYS A 45 10.62 -54.87 -5.99
N PRO A 46 10.65 -54.39 -4.74
CA PRO A 46 10.79 -55.27 -3.60
C PRO A 46 9.63 -56.27 -3.61
N GLU A 47 9.94 -57.56 -3.50
CA GLU A 47 8.95 -58.62 -3.32
C GLU A 47 8.17 -58.33 -2.04
N GLU A 48 6.84 -58.29 -2.15
CA GLU A 48 5.95 -58.26 -0.97
C GLU A 48 6.18 -59.56 -0.18
N PRO A 49 6.34 -59.48 1.16
CA PRO A 49 6.47 -60.67 1.96
C PRO A 49 5.21 -61.52 1.83
N ASN A 50 5.41 -62.78 1.41
CA ASN A 50 4.37 -63.77 1.34
C ASN A 50 3.93 -64.11 2.75
N TYR A 51 2.78 -63.58 3.19
CA TYR A 51 2.18 -63.95 4.43
C TYR A 51 1.38 -65.21 4.21
N ASP A 52 1.74 -66.31 4.89
CA ASP A 52 0.91 -67.47 5.02
C ASP A 52 -0.50 -67.07 5.50
N PRO A 53 -1.58 -67.61 4.94
CA PRO A 53 -2.93 -67.24 5.36
C PRO A 53 -3.11 -67.63 6.83
N LEU A 54 -3.48 -66.60 7.62
CA LEU A 54 -3.86 -66.81 9.01
C LEU A 54 -4.94 -67.93 9.12
N PRO A 55 -4.81 -68.84 10.08
CA PRO A 55 -5.81 -69.87 10.28
C PRO A 55 -7.17 -69.22 10.55
N THR A 56 -8.17 -69.70 9.83
CA THR A 56 -9.58 -69.30 10.00
C THR A 56 -9.98 -69.40 11.48
N PRO A 57 -10.47 -68.32 12.08
CA PRO A 57 -10.93 -68.36 13.45
C PRO A 57 -12.06 -69.38 13.55
N PRO A 58 -12.15 -70.15 14.66
CA PRO A 58 -13.23 -71.15 14.86
C PRO A 58 -14.57 -70.43 14.76
N VAL A 59 -15.50 -71.07 14.04
CA VAL A 59 -16.87 -70.60 13.89
C VAL A 59 -17.47 -70.47 15.30
N ALA A 60 -17.84 -69.25 15.67
CA ALA A 60 -18.52 -68.99 16.93
C ALA A 60 -19.82 -69.78 16.98
N PRO A 61 -20.12 -70.42 18.08
CA PRO A 61 -21.41 -71.17 18.23
C PRO A 61 -22.56 -70.15 18.02
N THR A 62 -23.52 -70.59 17.21
CA THR A 62 -24.77 -69.86 16.94
C THR A 62 -25.40 -69.44 18.27
N PRO A 63 -25.66 -68.16 18.55
CA PRO A 63 -26.32 -67.78 19.79
C PRO A 63 -27.67 -68.38 19.82
N LYS A 64 -27.97 -69.13 20.89
CA LYS A 64 -29.34 -69.60 21.19
C LYS A 64 -30.22 -68.33 21.20
N GLN A 65 -31.23 -68.30 20.32
CA GLN A 65 -32.28 -67.30 20.38
C GLN A 65 -32.87 -67.26 21.78
N LEU A 66 -32.62 -66.16 22.49
CA LEU A 66 -33.37 -65.83 23.67
C LEU A 66 -34.84 -65.64 23.29
N PRO A 67 -35.79 -66.13 24.08
CA PRO A 67 -37.21 -65.91 23.81
C PRO A 67 -37.43 -64.37 23.70
N THR A 68 -38.08 -63.95 22.62
CA THR A 68 -38.48 -62.59 22.38
C THR A 68 -39.24 -62.07 23.60
N PRO A 69 -38.78 -60.97 24.25
CA PRO A 69 -39.55 -60.36 25.32
C PRO A 69 -40.93 -59.98 24.77
N PRO A 70 -42.00 -60.10 25.57
CA PRO A 70 -43.31 -59.64 25.12
C PRO A 70 -43.22 -58.20 24.67
N ALA A 71 -43.83 -57.90 23.52
CA ALA A 71 -43.87 -56.59 22.96
C ALA A 71 -44.37 -55.60 24.02
N VAL A 72 -43.46 -54.74 24.50
CA VAL A 72 -43.86 -53.61 25.32
C VAL A 72 -44.74 -52.76 24.41
N PRO A 73 -45.97 -52.41 24.81
CA PRO A 73 -46.84 -51.59 24.02
C PRO A 73 -46.08 -50.27 23.79
N THR A 74 -45.74 -50.02 22.55
CA THR A 74 -45.12 -48.71 22.13
C THR A 74 -46.22 -47.70 22.31
N VAL A 75 -46.19 -46.99 23.41
CA VAL A 75 -47.02 -45.82 23.60
C VAL A 75 -46.46 -44.80 22.60
N HIS A 76 -47.07 -44.68 21.43
CA HIS A 76 -46.86 -43.58 20.54
C HIS A 76 -47.42 -42.33 21.23
N TYR A 77 -46.58 -41.63 21.96
CA TYR A 77 -46.87 -40.25 22.29
C TYR A 77 -46.94 -39.53 20.97
N HIS A 78 -48.13 -39.32 20.45
CA HIS A 78 -48.38 -38.25 19.52
C HIS A 78 -48.14 -36.95 20.30
N TYR A 79 -46.87 -36.51 20.31
CA TYR A 79 -46.62 -35.13 20.52
C TYR A 79 -47.29 -34.43 19.35
N ASN A 80 -48.52 -34.01 19.50
CA ASN A 80 -49.03 -32.91 18.75
C ASN A 80 -48.03 -31.80 18.97
N ARG A 81 -47.26 -31.47 17.93
CA ARG A 81 -46.44 -30.27 17.92
C ARG A 81 -47.39 -29.08 18.00
N LEU A 82 -47.89 -28.80 19.22
CA LEU A 82 -48.64 -27.61 19.55
C LEU A 82 -47.76 -26.35 19.48
N PHE A 83 -46.47 -26.52 19.21
CA PHE A 83 -45.48 -25.44 19.05
C PHE A 83 -44.70 -25.70 17.77
N ALA A 84 -45.17 -25.12 16.65
CA ALA A 84 -44.26 -24.80 15.59
C ALA A 84 -43.40 -23.66 16.14
N GLN A 85 -42.14 -23.92 16.46
CA GLN A 85 -41.21 -22.85 16.74
C GLN A 85 -41.10 -21.98 15.48
N PRO A 86 -41.18 -20.65 15.58
CA PRO A 86 -41.04 -19.79 14.41
C PRO A 86 -39.67 -20.03 13.81
N GLN A 87 -39.59 -20.05 12.50
CA GLN A 87 -38.31 -20.03 11.81
C GLN A 87 -37.60 -18.72 12.10
N ILE A 88 -36.31 -18.77 12.24
CA ILE A 88 -35.52 -17.63 12.62
C ILE A 88 -34.46 -17.36 11.54
N ASN A 89 -34.19 -16.11 11.32
CA ASN A 89 -33.23 -15.65 10.32
C ASN A 89 -32.41 -14.50 10.87
N LYS A 90 -31.09 -14.65 10.83
CA LYS A 90 -30.18 -13.56 11.13
C LYS A 90 -29.80 -12.86 9.86
N GLU A 91 -29.92 -11.55 9.87
CA GLU A 91 -29.43 -10.67 8.81
C GLU A 91 -28.32 -9.78 9.33
N ILE A 92 -27.39 -9.42 8.46
CA ILE A 92 -26.28 -8.51 8.75
C ILE A 92 -26.31 -7.34 7.79
N LYS A 93 -26.29 -6.12 8.31
CA LYS A 93 -26.45 -4.90 7.52
C LYS A 93 -25.45 -3.83 7.90
N ASN A 94 -25.08 -3.01 6.92
CA ASN A 94 -24.36 -1.79 7.19
C ASN A 94 -25.32 -0.72 7.75
N GLU A 95 -24.79 0.46 8.00
CA GLU A 95 -25.55 1.57 8.56
C GLU A 95 -26.68 2.07 7.63
N ASP A 96 -26.52 1.95 6.32
CA ASP A 96 -27.54 2.30 5.31
C ASP A 96 -28.63 1.22 5.16
N GLY A 97 -28.53 0.12 5.91
CA GLY A 97 -29.48 -1.01 5.83
C GLY A 97 -29.23 -1.96 4.64
N VAL A 98 -28.07 -1.84 4.01
CA VAL A 98 -27.67 -2.73 2.90
C VAL A 98 -27.20 -4.05 3.49
N ASP A 99 -27.65 -5.15 2.89
CA ASP A 99 -27.17 -6.50 3.23
C ASP A 99 -25.69 -6.64 2.86
N ILE A 100 -24.90 -7.02 3.86
CA ILE A 100 -23.45 -7.17 3.75
C ILE A 100 -22.98 -8.60 4.08
N ASP A 101 -23.91 -9.58 4.13
CA ASP A 101 -23.51 -10.97 4.36
C ASP A 101 -22.48 -11.42 3.32
N ARG A 102 -21.39 -12.01 3.82
CA ARG A 102 -20.28 -12.52 3.00
C ARG A 102 -19.58 -11.46 2.12
N THR A 103 -19.58 -10.20 2.56
CA THR A 103 -18.90 -9.10 1.89
C THR A 103 -17.85 -8.43 2.79
N LEU A 104 -17.32 -7.32 2.32
CA LEU A 104 -16.34 -6.48 3.02
C LEU A 104 -16.99 -5.19 3.49
N VAL A 105 -16.55 -4.68 4.63
CA VAL A 105 -16.81 -3.31 5.09
C VAL A 105 -15.54 -2.72 5.67
N ALA A 106 -15.42 -1.39 5.65
CA ALA A 106 -14.27 -0.71 6.23
C ALA A 106 -14.15 -0.98 7.73
N LYS A 107 -12.93 -1.08 8.24
CA LYS A 107 -12.65 -1.07 9.68
C LYS A 107 -13.31 0.13 10.36
N GLN A 108 -13.76 -0.03 11.57
CA GLN A 108 -14.50 0.94 12.39
C GLN A 108 -15.93 1.26 11.89
N SER A 109 -16.38 0.61 10.81
CA SER A 109 -17.76 0.75 10.35
C SER A 109 -18.75 0.18 11.35
N VAL A 110 -19.91 0.81 11.40
CA VAL A 110 -21.08 0.26 12.11
C VAL A 110 -21.62 -0.94 11.34
N VAL A 111 -21.80 -2.04 12.04
CA VAL A 111 -22.41 -3.27 11.54
C VAL A 111 -23.56 -3.67 12.46
N LYS A 112 -24.72 -3.93 11.87
CA LYS A 112 -25.95 -4.28 12.59
C LYS A 112 -26.30 -5.73 12.33
N PHE A 113 -26.68 -6.45 13.40
CA PHE A 113 -27.26 -7.78 13.30
C PHE A 113 -28.73 -7.70 13.64
N GLU A 114 -29.60 -8.04 12.70
CA GLU A 114 -31.04 -8.13 12.88
C GLU A 114 -31.42 -9.57 13.22
N LEU A 115 -32.04 -9.80 14.39
CA LEU A 115 -32.42 -11.11 14.90
C LEU A 115 -33.90 -11.36 14.59
N LYS A 116 -34.17 -11.77 13.36
CA LYS A 116 -35.56 -11.90 12.85
C LYS A 116 -36.15 -13.27 13.11
N THR A 117 -37.45 -13.26 13.30
CA THR A 117 -38.27 -14.46 13.36
C THR A 117 -39.42 -14.36 12.35
N GLU A 118 -39.86 -15.50 11.81
CA GLU A 118 -41.11 -15.53 11.05
C GLU A 118 -42.30 -15.18 11.95
N ALA A 119 -43.41 -14.84 11.31
CA ALA A 119 -44.66 -14.61 12.05
C ALA A 119 -45.03 -15.77 12.94
N LEU A 120 -45.51 -15.50 14.14
CA LEU A 120 -46.11 -16.51 15.00
C LEU A 120 -47.36 -17.07 14.33
N THR A 121 -47.48 -18.39 14.24
CA THR A 121 -48.57 -19.03 13.51
C THR A 121 -49.93 -18.87 14.20
N ALA A 122 -51.01 -18.89 13.40
CA ALA A 122 -52.38 -18.98 13.91
C ALA A 122 -52.60 -20.29 14.64
N GLY A 123 -53.45 -20.27 15.68
CA GLY A 123 -53.76 -21.46 16.49
C GLY A 123 -52.66 -21.88 17.46
N ARG A 124 -51.70 -20.99 17.75
CA ARG A 124 -50.61 -21.22 18.68
C ARG A 124 -51.04 -21.13 20.13
N PRO A 125 -50.34 -21.76 21.06
CA PRO A 125 -50.52 -21.53 22.47
C PRO A 125 -49.99 -20.14 22.88
N LYS A 126 -50.35 -19.71 24.07
CA LYS A 126 -49.90 -18.46 24.66
C LYS A 126 -48.37 -18.43 24.77
N THR A 127 -47.75 -17.34 24.30
CA THR A 127 -46.33 -17.09 24.51
C THR A 127 -46.10 -16.47 25.88
N THR A 128 -45.37 -17.16 26.74
CA THR A 128 -45.09 -16.73 28.13
C THR A 128 -43.66 -16.21 28.28
N SER A 129 -42.74 -16.64 27.42
CA SER A 129 -41.41 -16.09 27.32
C SER A 129 -40.92 -16.14 25.86
N PHE A 130 -40.09 -15.15 25.50
CA PHE A 130 -39.48 -15.05 24.16
C PHE A 130 -38.09 -14.41 24.34
N VAL A 131 -37.07 -15.25 24.28
CA VAL A 131 -35.68 -14.87 24.62
C VAL A 131 -34.73 -15.16 23.47
N LEU A 132 -33.97 -14.15 23.07
CA LEU A 132 -32.92 -14.27 22.06
C LEU A 132 -31.58 -14.07 22.74
N VAL A 133 -30.62 -14.97 22.44
CA VAL A 133 -29.26 -14.92 22.98
C VAL A 133 -28.28 -14.88 21.82
N ASP A 134 -27.44 -13.86 21.79
CA ASP A 134 -26.49 -13.61 20.72
C ASP A 134 -25.07 -13.48 21.27
N PRO A 135 -24.22 -14.53 21.14
CA PRO A 135 -22.80 -14.42 21.40
C PRO A 135 -22.12 -13.61 20.29
N LEU A 136 -21.57 -12.46 20.66
CA LEU A 136 -20.98 -11.54 19.69
C LEU A 136 -19.58 -11.98 19.25
N PRO A 137 -19.17 -11.72 18.00
CA PRO A 137 -17.86 -12.10 17.51
C PRO A 137 -16.74 -11.30 18.17
N THR A 138 -15.58 -11.93 18.30
CA THR A 138 -14.37 -11.27 18.82
C THR A 138 -14.02 -10.06 17.96
N GLY A 139 -13.63 -8.95 18.59
CA GLY A 139 -13.28 -7.70 17.91
C GLY A 139 -14.48 -6.86 17.47
N TYR A 140 -15.71 -7.29 17.75
CA TYR A 140 -16.92 -6.49 17.58
C TYR A 140 -17.16 -5.63 18.81
N GLN A 141 -17.11 -4.33 18.64
CA GLN A 141 -17.38 -3.38 19.72
C GLN A 141 -18.88 -3.14 19.82
N PHE A 142 -19.49 -3.75 20.83
CA PHE A 142 -20.92 -3.64 21.09
C PHE A 142 -21.30 -2.26 21.63
N ASP A 143 -22.34 -1.67 21.06
CA ASP A 143 -22.96 -0.44 21.54
C ASP A 143 -24.29 -0.75 22.22
N LEU A 144 -24.29 -0.74 23.55
CA LEU A 144 -25.46 -1.06 24.36
C LEU A 144 -26.60 -0.05 24.16
N GLU A 145 -26.30 1.24 24.14
CA GLU A 145 -27.32 2.27 24.06
C GLU A 145 -27.95 2.34 22.67
N ALA A 146 -27.16 2.24 21.61
CA ALA A 146 -27.69 2.14 20.25
C ALA A 146 -28.52 0.84 20.07
N THR A 147 -28.08 -0.28 20.65
CA THR A 147 -28.82 -1.55 20.62
C THR A 147 -30.15 -1.45 21.34
N LYS A 148 -30.21 -0.86 22.53
CA LYS A 148 -31.46 -0.63 23.24
C LYS A 148 -32.42 0.27 22.43
N ALA A 149 -31.90 1.34 21.83
CA ALA A 149 -32.69 2.24 21.00
C ALA A 149 -33.28 1.54 19.76
N ALA A 150 -32.54 0.61 19.18
CA ALA A 150 -32.95 -0.19 18.01
C ALA A 150 -33.82 -1.42 18.36
N SER A 151 -33.94 -1.77 19.64
CA SER A 151 -34.59 -3.01 20.10
C SER A 151 -35.78 -2.73 21.01
N LYS A 152 -36.61 -1.78 20.65
CA LYS A 152 -37.83 -1.45 21.42
C LYS A 152 -38.74 -2.68 21.53
N GLY A 153 -39.32 -2.87 22.73
CA GLY A 153 -40.13 -4.05 23.03
C GLY A 153 -39.33 -5.24 23.60
N PHE A 154 -38.04 -5.05 23.79
CA PHE A 154 -37.17 -6.04 24.44
C PHE A 154 -36.38 -5.41 25.59
N GLU A 155 -36.27 -6.16 26.67
CA GLU A 155 -35.28 -5.88 27.72
C GLU A 155 -33.93 -6.39 27.21
N THR A 156 -32.94 -5.48 27.14
CA THR A 156 -31.60 -5.79 26.62
C THR A 156 -30.62 -5.89 27.78
N SER A 157 -29.92 -6.98 27.89
CA SER A 157 -28.82 -7.18 28.84
C SER A 157 -27.55 -7.64 28.11
N TYR A 158 -26.39 -7.24 28.61
CA TYR A 158 -25.10 -7.57 28.04
C TYR A 158 -24.17 -8.11 29.11
N ASP A 159 -23.69 -9.34 28.89
CA ASP A 159 -22.62 -9.92 29.69
C ASP A 159 -21.27 -9.68 29.02
N LYS A 160 -20.47 -8.80 29.63
CA LYS A 160 -19.15 -8.44 29.12
C LYS A 160 -18.15 -9.59 29.18
N ALA A 161 -18.30 -10.50 30.16
CA ALA A 161 -17.35 -11.61 30.34
C ALA A 161 -17.49 -12.65 29.23
N SER A 162 -18.70 -12.97 28.82
CA SER A 162 -18.99 -13.90 27.73
C SER A 162 -19.18 -13.21 26.38
N HIS A 163 -19.11 -11.88 26.33
CA HIS A 163 -19.38 -11.06 25.14
C HIS A 163 -20.73 -11.43 24.50
N THR A 164 -21.78 -11.56 25.33
CA THR A 164 -23.08 -12.05 24.89
C THR A 164 -24.17 -11.05 25.22
N VAL A 165 -25.03 -10.74 24.26
CA VAL A 165 -26.22 -9.94 24.46
C VAL A 165 -27.46 -10.84 24.55
N THR A 166 -28.37 -10.52 25.45
CA THR A 166 -29.64 -11.23 25.65
C THR A 166 -30.77 -10.24 25.53
N PHE A 167 -31.79 -10.62 24.75
CA PHE A 167 -33.03 -9.87 24.59
C PHE A 167 -34.19 -10.71 25.14
N LYS A 168 -34.97 -10.10 26.01
CA LYS A 168 -36.22 -10.71 26.51
C LYS A 168 -37.38 -9.82 26.09
N ALA A 169 -38.40 -10.41 25.47
CA ALA A 169 -39.62 -9.68 25.16
C ALA A 169 -40.23 -9.10 26.44
N THR A 170 -40.61 -7.81 26.43
CA THR A 170 -41.29 -7.19 27.54
C THR A 170 -42.69 -7.78 27.75
N GLU A 171 -43.29 -7.55 28.94
CA GLU A 171 -44.66 -8.01 29.19
C GLU A 171 -45.66 -7.41 28.19
N GLU A 172 -45.46 -6.15 27.81
CA GLU A 172 -46.25 -5.46 26.78
C GLU A 172 -46.15 -6.17 25.42
N THR A 173 -44.92 -6.51 25.03
CA THR A 173 -44.66 -7.26 23.77
C THR A 173 -45.31 -8.65 23.81
N LEU A 174 -45.17 -9.38 24.91
CA LEU A 174 -45.82 -10.67 25.09
C LEU A 174 -47.36 -10.53 25.08
N ALA A 175 -47.93 -9.49 25.68
CA ALA A 175 -49.36 -9.21 25.60
C ALA A 175 -49.81 -8.98 24.16
N ALA A 176 -49.03 -8.26 23.34
CA ALA A 176 -49.31 -8.07 21.93
C ALA A 176 -49.24 -9.39 21.16
N PHE A 177 -48.26 -10.25 21.43
CA PHE A 177 -48.15 -11.58 20.83
C PHE A 177 -49.36 -12.49 21.14
N ASN A 178 -50.02 -12.27 22.27
CA ASN A 178 -51.13 -13.07 22.77
C ASN A 178 -52.50 -12.43 22.56
N ALA A 179 -52.60 -11.28 21.91
CA ALA A 179 -53.84 -10.54 21.73
C ALA A 179 -54.92 -11.33 20.95
N ASP A 180 -54.52 -12.09 19.92
CA ASP A 180 -55.38 -12.98 19.16
C ASP A 180 -54.61 -14.23 18.73
N LEU A 181 -54.75 -15.30 19.44
CA LEU A 181 -54.04 -16.56 19.16
C LEU A 181 -54.59 -17.30 17.93
N THR A 182 -55.75 -16.91 17.43
CA THR A 182 -56.38 -17.53 16.23
C THR A 182 -55.82 -16.97 14.92
N LYS A 183 -55.07 -15.89 14.98
CA LYS A 183 -54.42 -15.23 13.84
C LYS A 183 -52.90 -15.33 13.91
N SER A 184 -52.23 -15.30 12.76
CA SER A 184 -50.78 -15.10 12.70
C SER A 184 -50.43 -13.71 13.23
N PHE A 185 -49.24 -13.54 13.80
CA PHE A 185 -48.75 -12.31 14.34
C PHE A 185 -47.31 -12.05 13.90
N GLU A 186 -47.07 -10.94 13.23
CA GLU A 186 -45.73 -10.47 12.88
C GLU A 186 -44.97 -10.05 14.14
N THR A 187 -43.85 -10.69 14.41
CA THR A 187 -43.05 -10.39 15.58
C THR A 187 -42.19 -9.11 15.37
N LEU A 188 -41.95 -8.41 16.46
CA LEU A 188 -40.86 -7.47 16.55
C LEU A 188 -39.53 -8.25 16.56
N TYR A 189 -38.46 -7.62 16.13
CA TYR A 189 -37.12 -8.19 16.25
C TYR A 189 -36.13 -7.19 16.83
N PRO A 190 -35.20 -7.64 17.69
CA PRO A 190 -34.14 -6.78 18.19
C PRO A 190 -33.02 -6.68 17.18
N THR A 191 -32.26 -5.58 17.28
CA THR A 191 -31.10 -5.31 16.41
C THR A 191 -29.89 -5.01 17.28
N VAL A 192 -28.85 -5.81 17.14
CA VAL A 192 -27.54 -5.56 17.75
C VAL A 192 -26.81 -4.50 16.91
N VAL A 193 -26.30 -3.47 17.57
CA VAL A 193 -25.53 -2.39 16.96
C VAL A 193 -24.12 -2.37 17.54
N GLY A 194 -23.13 -2.22 16.70
CA GLY A 194 -21.74 -2.11 17.09
C GLY A 194 -20.83 -1.86 15.90
N SER A 195 -19.53 -1.89 16.13
CA SER A 195 -18.52 -1.60 15.11
C SER A 195 -17.48 -2.70 15.02
N VAL A 196 -16.93 -2.89 13.82
CA VAL A 196 -15.83 -3.82 13.54
C VAL A 196 -14.50 -3.09 13.66
N LEU A 197 -13.57 -3.56 14.50
CA LEU A 197 -12.40 -2.79 14.89
C LEU A 197 -11.09 -3.18 14.21
N ASN A 198 -10.98 -4.40 13.69
CA ASN A 198 -9.71 -4.97 13.23
C ASN A 198 -9.63 -5.00 11.71
N ASP A 199 -8.41 -4.86 11.18
CA ASP A 199 -8.13 -5.12 9.77
C ASP A 199 -8.05 -6.62 9.49
N GLY A 200 -8.44 -7.03 8.29
CA GLY A 200 -8.32 -8.41 7.82
C GLY A 200 -9.02 -9.45 8.68
N ALA A 201 -10.03 -9.05 9.43
CA ALA A 201 -10.76 -9.90 10.36
C ALA A 201 -12.07 -10.41 9.77
N THR A 202 -12.51 -11.56 10.23
CA THR A 202 -13.81 -12.14 9.90
C THR A 202 -14.70 -12.14 11.14
N TYR A 203 -15.88 -11.54 11.00
CA TYR A 203 -16.89 -11.44 12.04
C TYR A 203 -18.05 -12.36 11.69
N THR A 204 -18.11 -13.51 12.36
CA THR A 204 -19.13 -14.54 12.15
C THR A 204 -20.10 -14.53 13.31
N ASN A 205 -21.40 -14.56 13.04
CA ASN A 205 -22.40 -14.51 14.10
C ASN A 205 -23.66 -15.32 13.79
N ASN A 206 -24.28 -15.83 14.86
CA ASN A 206 -25.62 -16.42 14.88
C ASN A 206 -26.25 -16.21 16.25
N PHE A 207 -27.54 -16.42 16.39
CA PHE A 207 -28.25 -16.33 17.67
C PHE A 207 -29.10 -17.54 17.96
N THR A 208 -29.57 -17.64 19.20
CA THR A 208 -30.50 -18.69 19.63
C THR A 208 -31.80 -18.05 20.12
N LEU A 209 -32.95 -18.57 19.66
CA LEU A 209 -34.26 -18.18 20.16
C LEU A 209 -34.82 -19.32 21.06
N THR A 210 -35.31 -18.93 22.22
CA THR A 210 -36.06 -19.80 23.12
C THR A 210 -37.44 -19.22 23.37
N VAL A 211 -38.49 -20.01 23.13
CA VAL A 211 -39.88 -19.63 23.36
C VAL A 211 -40.44 -20.52 24.43
N ASN A 212 -41.15 -19.94 25.44
CA ASN A 212 -41.80 -20.65 26.54
C ASN A 212 -40.85 -21.58 27.31
N ASP A 213 -39.61 -21.14 27.51
CA ASP A 213 -38.54 -21.92 28.18
C ASP A 213 -38.29 -23.30 27.57
N ALA A 214 -38.73 -23.48 26.33
CA ALA A 214 -38.53 -24.70 25.58
C ALA A 214 -37.15 -24.70 24.91
N TYR A 215 -36.86 -25.79 24.22
CA TYR A 215 -35.59 -25.98 23.54
C TYR A 215 -35.25 -24.82 22.58
N GLY A 216 -34.03 -24.34 22.68
CA GLY A 216 -33.56 -23.22 21.85
C GLY A 216 -33.25 -23.65 20.41
N VAL A 217 -33.59 -22.78 19.45
CA VAL A 217 -33.32 -22.96 18.02
C VAL A 217 -32.22 -21.96 17.60
N LYS A 218 -31.22 -22.46 16.89
CA LYS A 218 -30.13 -21.62 16.34
C LYS A 218 -30.50 -21.06 14.98
N SER A 219 -30.11 -19.81 14.73
CA SER A 219 -30.23 -19.14 13.41
C SER A 219 -29.20 -19.63 12.40
N ASN A 220 -29.37 -19.21 11.16
CA ASN A 220 -28.31 -19.22 10.17
C ASN A 220 -27.08 -18.40 10.64
N ILE A 221 -25.95 -18.68 10.04
CA ILE A 221 -24.69 -17.96 10.27
C ILE A 221 -24.56 -16.86 9.22
N VAL A 222 -24.31 -15.64 9.67
CA VAL A 222 -23.89 -14.50 8.83
C VAL A 222 -22.44 -14.16 9.12
N ARG A 223 -21.78 -13.54 8.15
CA ARG A 223 -20.40 -13.11 8.32
C ARG A 223 -20.08 -11.88 7.48
N VAL A 224 -19.19 -11.04 7.97
CA VAL A 224 -18.60 -9.92 7.25
C VAL A 224 -17.10 -9.89 7.52
N THR A 225 -16.32 -9.40 6.60
CA THR A 225 -14.88 -9.22 6.76
C THR A 225 -14.51 -7.75 6.62
N THR A 226 -13.44 -7.34 7.30
CA THR A 226 -12.77 -6.07 7.02
C THR A 226 -11.70 -6.29 5.96
N PRO A 227 -11.33 -5.25 5.17
CA PRO A 227 -10.29 -5.37 4.16
C PRO A 227 -8.96 -5.87 4.71
N GLY A 228 -8.25 -6.60 3.90
CA GLY A 228 -7.15 -7.45 4.30
C GLY A 228 -7.63 -8.90 4.42
N LYS A 229 -6.72 -9.84 4.50
CA LYS A 229 -7.05 -11.24 4.71
C LYS A 229 -7.11 -11.53 6.21
N PRO A 230 -7.98 -12.46 6.67
CA PRO A 230 -7.87 -12.99 8.02
C PRO A 230 -6.47 -13.52 8.28
N ASN A 231 -6.02 -13.48 9.53
CA ASN A 231 -4.73 -14.03 9.91
C ASN A 231 -4.61 -15.47 9.42
N ASP A 232 -3.68 -15.69 8.51
CA ASP A 232 -3.30 -17.02 8.07
C ASP A 232 -2.22 -17.51 9.03
N PRO A 233 -2.44 -18.62 9.77
CA PRO A 233 -1.43 -19.17 10.67
C PRO A 233 -0.12 -19.51 9.97
N ASP A 234 -0.20 -19.86 8.67
CA ASP A 234 0.96 -20.21 7.85
C ASP A 234 1.65 -18.97 7.24
N ASN A 235 0.98 -17.81 7.25
CA ASN A 235 1.53 -16.56 6.73
C ASN A 235 0.99 -15.31 7.48
N PRO A 236 1.44 -15.07 8.71
CA PRO A 236 0.91 -14.01 9.57
C PRO A 236 1.18 -12.58 9.04
N ASN A 237 2.04 -12.43 8.04
CA ASN A 237 2.38 -11.13 7.45
C ASN A 237 1.55 -10.75 6.21
N ASN A 238 0.58 -11.56 5.82
CA ASN A 238 -0.14 -11.41 4.54
C ASN A 238 -1.54 -10.81 4.72
N ASN A 239 -1.71 -9.82 5.58
CA ASN A 239 -3.08 -9.53 6.02
C ASN A 239 -3.58 -8.14 5.76
N TYR A 240 -2.78 -7.20 5.26
CA TYR A 240 -3.11 -5.82 5.47
C TYR A 240 -2.91 -4.99 4.23
N ILE A 241 -3.62 -3.89 4.16
CA ILE A 241 -3.36 -2.80 3.24
C ILE A 241 -1.95 -2.31 3.48
N LYS A 242 -1.11 -2.44 2.47
CA LYS A 242 0.31 -2.09 2.51
C LYS A 242 0.63 -1.09 1.41
N PRO A 243 0.51 0.19 1.70
CA PRO A 243 1.01 1.20 0.78
C PRO A 243 2.53 1.04 0.62
N LEU A 244 3.02 1.24 -0.58
CA LEU A 244 4.44 1.16 -0.89
C LEU A 244 4.96 2.54 -1.26
N LYS A 245 6.21 2.79 -0.90
CA LYS A 245 6.96 3.96 -1.32
C LYS A 245 8.34 3.52 -1.77
N VAL A 246 8.73 3.92 -2.96
CA VAL A 246 10.07 3.69 -3.50
C VAL A 246 10.59 4.99 -4.11
N ASN A 247 11.90 5.17 -4.10
CA ASN A 247 12.55 6.27 -4.81
C ASN A 247 13.14 5.75 -6.12
N LYS A 248 12.87 6.45 -7.21
CA LYS A 248 13.41 6.11 -8.53
C LYS A 248 14.17 7.28 -9.12
N ASN A 249 15.17 6.99 -9.95
CA ASN A 249 15.81 8.01 -10.77
C ASN A 249 14.99 8.32 -12.03
N LYS A 250 15.47 9.22 -12.86
CA LYS A 250 14.83 9.62 -14.12
C LYS A 250 14.59 8.45 -15.08
N GLN A 251 15.41 7.41 -15.04
CA GLN A 251 15.29 6.20 -15.85
C GLN A 251 14.35 5.15 -15.26
N GLY A 252 13.74 5.44 -14.09
CA GLY A 252 12.84 4.50 -13.41
C GLY A 252 13.53 3.42 -12.60
N VAL A 253 14.84 3.52 -12.37
CA VAL A 253 15.60 2.57 -11.55
C VAL A 253 15.41 2.91 -10.08
N ASN A 254 15.17 1.89 -9.24
CA ASN A 254 15.06 2.06 -7.80
C ASN A 254 16.41 2.53 -7.22
N ILE A 255 16.37 3.62 -6.47
CA ILE A 255 17.53 4.27 -5.84
C ILE A 255 17.42 4.35 -4.32
N ASP A 256 16.56 3.55 -3.69
CA ASP A 256 16.48 3.47 -2.24
C ASP A 256 17.86 3.12 -1.66
N GLY A 257 18.28 3.87 -0.64
CA GLY A 257 19.58 3.67 0.02
C GLY A 257 20.81 4.18 -0.76
N LYS A 258 20.61 4.74 -1.97
CA LYS A 258 21.72 5.26 -2.77
C LYS A 258 22.12 6.69 -2.40
N GLU A 259 23.31 7.07 -2.86
CA GLU A 259 23.83 8.43 -2.81
C GLU A 259 23.14 9.27 -3.89
N VAL A 260 22.49 10.35 -3.51
CA VAL A 260 21.80 11.28 -4.43
C VAL A 260 22.51 12.61 -4.40
N LEU A 261 23.00 13.04 -5.55
CA LEU A 261 23.71 14.31 -5.64
C LEU A 261 22.76 15.50 -5.45
N ALA A 262 23.25 16.56 -4.81
CA ALA A 262 22.50 17.81 -4.69
C ALA A 262 22.10 18.33 -6.09
N GLY A 263 20.86 18.80 -6.21
CA GLY A 263 20.28 19.23 -7.49
C GLY A 263 19.63 18.11 -8.31
N SER A 264 19.83 16.84 -7.96
CA SER A 264 19.17 15.71 -8.62
C SER A 264 17.72 15.57 -8.18
N THR A 265 16.88 15.01 -9.06
CA THR A 265 15.47 14.80 -8.78
C THR A 265 15.22 13.34 -8.38
N ASN A 266 14.58 13.18 -7.23
CA ASN A 266 14.00 11.93 -6.78
C ASN A 266 12.60 11.80 -7.39
N TYR A 267 12.29 10.68 -8.01
CA TYR A 267 10.95 10.37 -8.50
C TYR A 267 10.33 9.35 -7.55
N TYR A 268 9.72 9.83 -6.46
CA TYR A 268 9.04 8.96 -5.54
C TYR A 268 7.81 8.36 -6.19
N GLU A 269 7.67 7.05 -6.08
CA GLU A 269 6.50 6.31 -6.52
C GLU A 269 5.78 5.78 -5.29
N LEU A 270 4.54 6.22 -5.11
CA LEU A 270 3.68 5.87 -4.00
C LEU A 270 2.57 4.96 -4.53
N THR A 271 2.43 3.78 -3.96
CA THR A 271 1.33 2.88 -4.29
C THR A 271 0.17 3.12 -3.32
N TRP A 272 -0.96 3.54 -3.86
CA TRP A 272 -2.23 3.58 -3.14
C TRP A 272 -2.86 2.21 -3.26
N ASP A 273 -2.71 1.39 -2.23
CA ASP A 273 -3.09 -0.03 -2.23
C ASP A 273 -4.59 -0.19 -1.98
N LEU A 274 -5.34 -0.52 -3.00
CA LEU A 274 -6.80 -0.62 -2.97
C LEU A 274 -7.32 -2.01 -3.37
N ASP A 275 -6.47 -2.94 -3.72
CA ASP A 275 -6.89 -4.26 -4.24
C ASP A 275 -7.63 -5.09 -3.19
N GLN A 276 -7.31 -4.91 -1.91
CA GLN A 276 -7.94 -5.60 -0.79
C GLN A 276 -9.40 -5.16 -0.54
N TYR A 277 -9.80 -4.00 -1.09
CA TYR A 277 -11.16 -3.48 -0.96
C TYR A 277 -12.14 -3.99 -2.00
N LYS A 278 -11.72 -4.83 -2.94
CA LYS A 278 -12.59 -5.33 -4.00
C LYS A 278 -13.86 -5.97 -3.42
N GLY A 279 -15.03 -5.45 -3.84
CA GLY A 279 -16.32 -5.92 -3.36
C GLY A 279 -16.77 -5.34 -2.02
N ASP A 280 -16.08 -4.33 -1.49
CA ASP A 280 -16.48 -3.60 -0.29
C ASP A 280 -17.89 -3.01 -0.41
N LYS A 281 -18.67 -3.08 0.67
CA LYS A 281 -20.02 -2.51 0.81
C LYS A 281 -20.14 -1.61 2.03
N SER A 282 -19.22 -0.71 2.20
CA SER A 282 -19.25 0.26 3.28
C SER A 282 -20.42 1.25 3.15
N SER A 283 -20.87 1.78 4.28
CA SER A 283 -21.93 2.78 4.35
C SER A 283 -21.49 4.12 3.77
N LYS A 284 -22.47 4.96 3.43
CA LYS A 284 -22.22 6.33 2.97
C LYS A 284 -21.44 7.14 3.99
N GLU A 285 -21.71 6.96 5.28
CA GLU A 285 -20.99 7.65 6.36
C GLU A 285 -19.53 7.21 6.41
N ALA A 286 -19.25 5.92 6.33
CA ALA A 286 -17.88 5.42 6.26
C ALA A 286 -17.11 5.96 5.04
N ILE A 287 -17.75 5.99 3.87
CA ILE A 287 -17.18 6.54 2.63
C ILE A 287 -16.87 8.03 2.77
N GLN A 288 -17.72 8.80 3.44
CA GLN A 288 -17.51 10.24 3.64
C GLN A 288 -16.34 10.59 4.57
N ASN A 289 -15.81 9.64 5.32
CA ASN A 289 -14.53 9.84 6.02
C ASN A 289 -13.38 10.10 5.05
N GLY A 290 -13.53 9.75 3.79
CA GLY A 290 -12.69 10.15 2.68
C GLY A 290 -11.49 9.25 2.46
N PHE A 291 -10.79 9.57 1.35
CA PHE A 291 -9.63 8.83 0.88
C PHE A 291 -8.53 9.82 0.58
N TYR A 292 -7.36 9.60 1.20
CA TYR A 292 -6.24 10.54 1.16
C TYR A 292 -4.92 9.78 1.07
N TYR A 293 -3.89 10.48 0.62
CA TYR A 293 -2.51 10.04 0.75
C TYR A 293 -1.68 11.20 1.31
N VAL A 294 -0.82 10.93 2.27
CA VAL A 294 0.03 11.94 2.92
C VAL A 294 1.48 11.61 2.64
N ASP A 295 2.23 12.56 2.12
CA ASP A 295 3.68 12.46 1.99
C ASP A 295 4.35 13.41 2.99
N ASP A 296 4.97 12.82 4.03
CA ASP A 296 5.76 13.50 5.06
C ASP A 296 7.21 13.60 4.56
N TYR A 297 7.42 14.49 3.58
CA TYR A 297 8.70 14.64 2.91
C TYR A 297 9.69 15.48 3.72
N PRO A 298 11.01 15.23 3.60
CA PRO A 298 12.03 15.98 4.32
C PRO A 298 12.27 17.36 3.65
N GLU A 299 11.54 18.37 4.07
CA GLU A 299 11.58 19.71 3.51
C GLU A 299 12.92 20.42 3.67
N GLU A 300 13.74 19.99 4.62
CA GLU A 300 15.10 20.48 4.79
C GLU A 300 16.03 20.07 3.65
N ALA A 301 15.75 18.92 3.02
CA ALA A 301 16.58 18.35 1.96
C ALA A 301 15.96 18.47 0.56
N LEU A 302 14.65 18.48 0.46
CA LEU A 302 13.92 18.33 -0.80
C LEU A 302 13.04 19.55 -1.11
N THR A 303 12.94 19.87 -2.39
CA THR A 303 11.97 20.82 -2.96
C THR A 303 10.99 20.06 -3.83
N LEU A 304 9.70 20.26 -3.58
CA LEU A 304 8.62 19.65 -4.37
C LEU A 304 8.61 20.18 -5.81
N GLN A 305 8.16 19.32 -6.74
CA GLN A 305 7.91 19.66 -8.14
C GLN A 305 6.43 19.38 -8.48
N PRO A 306 5.49 20.20 -7.98
CA PRO A 306 4.04 19.89 -8.05
C PRO A 306 3.52 19.72 -9.48
N GLU A 307 4.11 20.45 -10.43
CA GLU A 307 3.75 20.40 -11.85
C GLU A 307 4.11 19.07 -12.53
N LEU A 308 4.99 18.28 -11.90
CA LEU A 308 5.43 16.98 -12.42
C LEU A 308 4.70 15.80 -11.75
N VAL A 309 3.86 16.09 -10.77
CA VAL A 309 3.06 15.05 -10.09
C VAL A 309 2.12 14.38 -11.08
N LYS A 310 2.09 13.06 -11.08
CA LYS A 310 1.19 12.25 -11.93
C LYS A 310 0.56 11.15 -11.11
N ILE A 311 -0.74 10.96 -11.29
CA ILE A 311 -1.49 9.88 -10.67
C ILE A 311 -2.05 9.01 -11.79
N ARG A 312 -1.76 7.72 -11.73
CA ARG A 312 -2.14 6.74 -12.74
C ARG A 312 -2.73 5.49 -12.08
N ASP A 313 -3.58 4.79 -12.83
CA ASP A 313 -3.90 3.40 -12.49
C ASP A 313 -2.74 2.46 -12.85
N LEU A 314 -2.86 1.19 -12.52
CA LEU A 314 -1.82 0.19 -12.82
C LEU A 314 -1.70 -0.12 -14.33
N GLU A 315 -2.68 0.29 -15.12
CA GLU A 315 -2.69 0.16 -16.59
C GLU A 315 -2.02 1.37 -17.26
N GLY A 316 -1.64 2.38 -16.48
CA GLY A 316 -0.95 3.59 -16.94
C GLY A 316 -1.88 4.75 -17.33
N ASN A 317 -3.20 4.62 -17.16
CA ASN A 317 -4.14 5.69 -17.45
C ASN A 317 -4.08 6.77 -16.39
N LEU A 318 -4.15 8.03 -16.80
CA LEU A 318 -4.21 9.16 -15.88
C LEU A 318 -5.53 9.14 -15.08
N VAL A 319 -5.41 9.39 -13.79
CA VAL A 319 -6.52 9.50 -12.85
C VAL A 319 -6.78 10.96 -12.53
N SER A 320 -8.03 11.38 -12.63
CA SER A 320 -8.50 12.71 -12.24
C SER A 320 -9.32 12.66 -10.94
N GLY A 321 -9.67 13.83 -10.40
CA GLY A 321 -10.49 13.93 -9.19
C GLY A 321 -9.69 13.72 -7.90
N ILE A 322 -8.38 13.96 -7.94
CA ILE A 322 -7.51 13.99 -6.78
C ILE A 322 -6.79 15.33 -6.75
N SER A 323 -7.00 16.10 -5.68
CA SER A 323 -6.32 17.37 -5.43
C SER A 323 -5.08 17.15 -4.58
N VAL A 324 -4.04 17.95 -4.86
CA VAL A 324 -2.78 17.93 -4.11
C VAL A 324 -2.58 19.27 -3.44
N GLN A 325 -2.34 19.28 -2.14
CA GLN A 325 -2.05 20.48 -1.37
C GLN A 325 -0.79 20.29 -0.51
N GLN A 326 -0.02 21.33 -0.36
CA GLN A 326 1.14 21.38 0.51
C GLN A 326 0.82 22.23 1.73
N TYR A 327 1.29 21.78 2.88
CA TYR A 327 1.23 22.52 4.14
C TYR A 327 2.63 22.58 4.76
N ASP A 328 2.99 23.75 5.30
CA ASP A 328 4.32 23.96 5.90
C ASP A 328 4.48 23.27 7.25
N SER A 329 3.37 22.98 7.94
CA SER A 329 3.33 22.22 9.18
C SER A 329 1.90 21.74 9.45
N LEU A 330 1.74 20.85 10.43
CA LEU A 330 0.43 20.42 10.89
C LEU A 330 -0.38 21.60 11.44
N GLU A 331 0.25 22.52 12.18
CA GLU A 331 -0.40 23.70 12.77
C GLU A 331 -0.88 24.69 11.72
N ALA A 332 -0.16 24.80 10.60
CA ALA A 332 -0.53 25.65 9.47
C ALA A 332 -1.68 25.07 8.63
N ALA A 333 -1.92 23.77 8.74
CA ALA A 333 -3.00 23.11 8.02
C ALA A 333 -4.39 23.46 8.59
N PRO A 334 -5.46 23.44 7.77
CA PRO A 334 -6.82 23.63 8.26
C PRO A 334 -7.19 22.61 9.36
N LYS A 335 -8.06 23.00 10.30
CA LYS A 335 -8.52 22.12 11.39
C LYS A 335 -9.01 20.77 10.89
N LYS A 336 -9.74 20.74 9.77
CA LYS A 336 -10.22 19.50 9.16
C LYS A 336 -9.08 18.55 8.83
N VAL A 337 -7.95 19.06 8.33
CA VAL A 337 -6.76 18.25 8.04
C VAL A 337 -6.08 17.77 9.30
N GLN A 338 -5.97 18.65 10.32
CA GLN A 338 -5.41 18.27 11.62
C GLN A 338 -6.22 17.14 12.28
N GLU A 339 -7.55 17.23 12.23
CA GLU A 339 -8.46 16.20 12.76
C GLU A 339 -8.38 14.90 11.97
N LEU A 340 -8.24 14.99 10.63
CA LEU A 340 -8.04 13.83 9.77
C LEU A 340 -6.77 13.05 10.16
N LEU A 341 -5.64 13.72 10.27
CA LEU A 341 -4.37 13.09 10.64
C LEU A 341 -4.41 12.52 12.07
N LYS A 342 -5.02 13.26 13.01
CA LYS A 342 -5.22 12.78 14.38
C LYS A 342 -6.06 11.51 14.42
N LYS A 343 -7.19 11.48 13.70
CA LYS A 343 -8.09 10.32 13.62
C LYS A 343 -7.40 9.13 12.98
N ALA A 344 -6.58 9.36 11.95
CA ALA A 344 -5.79 8.35 11.28
C ALA A 344 -4.54 7.91 12.07
N ASN A 345 -4.28 8.51 13.24
CA ASN A 345 -3.10 8.27 14.06
C ASN A 345 -1.79 8.52 13.31
N ILE A 346 -1.74 9.60 12.53
CA ILE A 346 -0.59 10.03 11.74
C ILE A 346 0.04 11.25 12.37
N THR A 347 1.36 11.20 12.55
CA THR A 347 2.19 12.33 12.97
C THR A 347 3.14 12.70 11.84
N VAL A 348 3.09 13.94 11.39
CA VAL A 348 4.03 14.50 10.40
C VAL A 348 5.09 15.32 11.11
N LYS A 349 6.30 15.36 10.56
CA LYS A 349 7.46 16.00 11.21
C LYS A 349 7.64 17.46 10.85
N GLY A 350 7.05 17.94 9.80
CA GLY A 350 7.20 19.30 9.32
C GLY A 350 6.23 19.56 8.18
N ALA A 351 6.74 20.01 7.05
CA ALA A 351 5.94 20.17 5.86
C ALA A 351 5.49 18.82 5.30
N PHE A 352 4.32 18.79 4.70
CA PHE A 352 3.77 17.59 4.08
C PHE A 352 2.88 17.92 2.89
N GLN A 353 2.70 16.94 2.00
CA GLN A 353 1.70 16.98 0.94
C GLN A 353 0.50 16.13 1.33
N LEU A 354 -0.68 16.61 0.95
CA LEU A 354 -1.95 15.90 1.09
C LEU A 354 -2.59 15.73 -0.28
N PHE A 355 -2.73 14.48 -0.70
CA PHE A 355 -3.50 14.07 -1.86
C PHE A 355 -4.91 13.72 -1.36
N SER A 356 -5.93 14.32 -1.92
CA SER A 356 -7.32 14.17 -1.47
C SER A 356 -8.20 13.75 -2.62
N ALA A 357 -8.97 12.68 -2.48
CA ALA A 357 -10.06 12.39 -3.40
C ALA A 357 -11.14 13.48 -3.27
N ASP A 358 -11.41 14.20 -4.35
CA ASP A 358 -12.31 15.37 -4.35
C ASP A 358 -13.76 14.95 -4.08
N ASN A 359 -14.15 13.79 -4.62
CA ASN A 359 -15.46 13.19 -4.40
C ASN A 359 -15.28 11.76 -3.84
N PRO A 360 -15.40 11.58 -2.53
CA PRO A 360 -15.20 10.27 -1.90
C PRO A 360 -16.12 9.17 -2.44
N ALA A 361 -17.37 9.48 -2.75
CA ALA A 361 -18.34 8.50 -3.27
C ALA A 361 -17.94 7.99 -4.67
N GLU A 362 -17.49 8.88 -5.53
CA GLU A 362 -17.03 8.55 -6.87
C GLU A 362 -15.70 7.78 -6.84
N PHE A 363 -14.76 8.24 -6.03
CA PHE A 363 -13.50 7.55 -5.81
C PHE A 363 -13.71 6.14 -5.26
N TYR A 364 -14.59 5.99 -4.29
CA TYR A 364 -14.98 4.71 -3.73
C TYR A 364 -15.50 3.75 -4.82
N LYS A 365 -16.46 4.21 -5.63
CA LYS A 365 -17.05 3.40 -6.68
C LYS A 365 -16.04 2.98 -7.75
N ASN A 366 -15.22 3.94 -8.21
CA ASN A 366 -14.34 3.72 -9.36
C ASN A 366 -13.05 2.97 -9.01
N TYR A 367 -12.54 3.12 -7.79
CA TYR A 367 -11.24 2.57 -7.40
C TYR A 367 -11.31 1.65 -6.19
N VAL A 368 -11.92 2.07 -5.09
CA VAL A 368 -11.90 1.32 -3.83
C VAL A 368 -12.70 0.03 -3.95
N ALA A 369 -14.00 0.11 -4.17
CA ALA A 369 -14.87 -1.06 -4.30
C ALA A 369 -14.54 -1.91 -5.55
N ALA A 370 -13.93 -1.30 -6.56
CA ALA A 370 -13.42 -1.99 -7.74
C ALA A 370 -12.07 -2.71 -7.50
N GLY A 371 -11.40 -2.44 -6.37
CA GLY A 371 -10.09 -3.01 -6.05
C GLY A 371 -8.97 -2.56 -7.00
N LYS A 372 -9.02 -1.31 -7.47
CA LYS A 372 -8.07 -0.74 -8.42
C LYS A 372 -7.07 0.17 -7.70
N SER A 373 -5.88 -0.35 -7.44
CA SER A 373 -4.78 0.42 -6.87
C SER A 373 -4.27 1.51 -7.81
N LEU A 374 -3.70 2.57 -7.24
CA LEU A 374 -3.17 3.71 -7.98
C LEU A 374 -1.68 3.89 -7.71
N LEU A 375 -1.00 4.55 -8.64
CA LEU A 375 0.40 4.97 -8.52
C LEU A 375 0.46 6.49 -8.56
N ILE A 376 1.06 7.08 -7.54
CA ILE A 376 1.40 8.50 -7.49
C ILE A 376 2.89 8.61 -7.80
N THR A 377 3.25 9.36 -8.84
CA THR A 377 4.63 9.78 -9.07
C THR A 377 4.78 11.20 -8.56
N ASP A 378 5.65 11.36 -7.57
CA ASP A 378 5.86 12.63 -6.85
C ASP A 378 7.32 13.05 -6.89
N PRO A 379 7.72 13.86 -7.90
CA PRO A 379 9.10 14.28 -8.07
C PRO A 379 9.51 15.36 -7.05
N MET A 380 10.70 15.19 -6.48
CA MET A 380 11.29 16.12 -5.51
C MET A 380 12.78 16.28 -5.77
N THR A 381 13.25 17.52 -5.86
CA THR A 381 14.66 17.83 -6.15
C THR A 381 15.43 18.07 -4.87
N VAL A 382 16.61 17.46 -4.76
CA VAL A 382 17.54 17.72 -3.64
C VAL A 382 18.01 19.16 -3.70
N LYS A 383 17.82 19.90 -2.63
CA LYS A 383 18.23 21.30 -2.50
C LYS A 383 19.74 21.43 -2.69
N PRO A 384 20.22 22.34 -3.56
CA PRO A 384 21.66 22.54 -3.75
C PRO A 384 22.40 22.86 -2.46
N GLU A 385 21.82 23.66 -1.59
CA GLU A 385 22.40 24.03 -0.28
C GLU A 385 22.57 22.84 0.66
N PHE A 386 21.73 21.82 0.55
CA PHE A 386 21.87 20.59 1.34
C PHE A 386 23.15 19.83 1.00
N GLY A 387 23.65 19.96 -0.25
CA GLY A 387 24.93 19.40 -0.67
C GLY A 387 26.16 20.02 0.04
N GLN A 388 26.02 21.21 0.64
CA GLN A 388 27.11 21.84 1.40
C GLN A 388 27.37 21.12 2.74
N THR A 389 26.32 20.65 3.38
CA THR A 389 26.40 19.90 4.64
C THR A 389 26.45 18.42 4.39
N GLY A 390 25.76 17.93 3.39
CA GLY A 390 25.50 16.52 3.14
C GLY A 390 24.63 15.90 4.22
N GLY A 391 24.37 14.63 4.10
CA GLY A 391 23.67 13.86 5.13
C GLY A 391 22.51 13.02 4.58
N LYS A 392 21.91 12.26 5.49
CA LYS A 392 20.76 11.43 5.19
C LYS A 392 19.49 12.24 5.21
N TYR A 393 18.54 11.84 4.38
CA TYR A 393 17.16 12.28 4.45
C TYR A 393 16.22 11.09 4.33
N GLU A 394 15.10 11.17 5.03
CA GLU A 394 14.12 10.11 5.15
C GLU A 394 12.77 10.62 4.65
N ASN A 395 12.13 9.83 3.81
CA ASN A 395 10.81 10.16 3.30
C ASN A 395 9.82 9.03 3.62
N LYS A 396 8.71 9.38 4.26
CA LYS A 396 7.66 8.47 4.70
C LYS A 396 6.30 8.95 4.21
N ALA A 397 5.43 8.02 3.90
CA ALA A 397 4.09 8.37 3.47
C ALA A 397 3.02 7.50 4.15
N TYR A 398 1.77 7.92 4.01
CA TYR A 398 0.63 7.27 4.64
C TYR A 398 -0.55 7.28 3.68
N GLN A 399 -1.19 6.12 3.54
CA GLN A 399 -2.48 5.98 2.88
C GLN A 399 -3.59 6.12 3.93
N ILE A 400 -4.65 6.86 3.63
CA ILE A 400 -5.81 7.01 4.51
C ILE A 400 -7.06 6.60 3.73
N ASP A 401 -7.69 5.53 4.16
CA ASP A 401 -8.92 5.02 3.57
C ASP A 401 -10.02 4.95 4.63
N PHE A 402 -11.18 5.50 4.34
CA PHE A 402 -12.30 5.61 5.30
C PHE A 402 -11.89 6.29 6.62
N GLY A 403 -10.88 7.15 6.60
CA GLY A 403 -10.30 7.78 7.79
C GLY A 403 -9.29 6.90 8.56
N ASN A 404 -8.99 5.69 8.10
CA ASN A 404 -8.00 4.80 8.69
C ASN A 404 -6.63 4.98 8.01
N GLY A 405 -5.57 5.14 8.82
CA GLY A 405 -4.21 5.37 8.33
C GLY A 405 -3.38 4.10 8.22
N TYR A 406 -2.59 4.01 7.15
CA TYR A 406 -1.66 2.91 6.87
C TYR A 406 -0.33 3.49 6.41
N ALA A 407 0.77 3.13 7.11
CA ALA A 407 2.09 3.69 6.84
C ALA A 407 2.85 2.90 5.78
N THR A 408 3.63 3.60 4.95
CA THR A 408 4.66 3.00 4.10
C THR A 408 5.92 2.69 4.91
N GLU A 409 6.81 1.90 4.32
CA GLU A 409 8.19 1.87 4.77
C GLU A 409 8.84 3.26 4.59
N VAL A 410 9.89 3.52 5.35
CA VAL A 410 10.67 4.75 5.22
C VAL A 410 11.71 4.57 4.12
N VAL A 411 11.75 5.47 3.17
CA VAL A 411 12.78 5.51 2.15
C VAL A 411 13.91 6.43 2.61
N VAL A 412 15.13 5.93 2.64
CA VAL A 412 16.31 6.65 3.10
C VAL A 412 17.29 6.82 1.96
N ASN A 413 17.75 8.04 1.73
CA ASN A 413 18.85 8.34 0.83
C ASN A 413 19.88 9.22 1.52
N ASN A 414 21.06 9.33 0.95
CA ASN A 414 22.12 10.17 1.46
C ASN A 414 22.58 11.16 0.38
N VAL A 415 22.84 12.39 0.78
CA VAL A 415 23.49 13.39 -0.08
C VAL A 415 24.95 13.46 0.32
N PRO A 416 25.90 13.14 -0.58
CA PRO A 416 27.30 13.22 -0.26
C PRO A 416 27.75 14.68 -0.14
N LYS A 417 28.60 14.96 0.84
CA LYS A 417 29.28 16.25 0.91
C LYS A 417 30.49 16.21 -0.02
N ILE A 418 30.40 16.97 -1.11
CA ILE A 418 31.48 17.09 -2.09
C ILE A 418 32.17 18.41 -1.87
N THR A 419 33.44 18.39 -1.45
CA THR A 419 34.22 19.59 -1.11
C THR A 419 35.38 19.71 -2.08
N PRO A 420 35.38 20.68 -3.00
CA PRO A 420 36.52 20.97 -3.85
C PRO A 420 37.63 21.67 -3.05
N LYS A 421 38.84 21.56 -3.55
CA LYS A 421 40.02 22.23 -2.99
C LYS A 421 40.82 22.93 -4.10
N LYS A 422 41.42 24.05 -3.78
CA LYS A 422 42.32 24.80 -4.68
C LYS A 422 43.68 24.95 -4.01
N ASP A 423 44.74 24.64 -4.75
CA ASP A 423 46.12 24.83 -4.35
C ASP A 423 46.82 25.70 -5.42
N VAL A 424 47.99 26.26 -5.05
CA VAL A 424 48.91 26.94 -5.96
C VAL A 424 50.20 26.13 -6.06
N THR A 425 50.66 25.85 -7.28
CA THR A 425 51.88 25.03 -7.49
C THR A 425 52.77 25.62 -8.57
N ILE A 426 54.06 25.34 -8.53
CA ILE A 426 55.02 25.81 -9.57
C ILE A 426 55.00 24.90 -10.80
N SER A 427 54.60 23.65 -10.66
CA SER A 427 54.60 22.67 -11.73
C SER A 427 53.25 21.96 -11.83
N MET A 428 52.91 21.46 -13.03
CA MET A 428 51.72 20.61 -13.25
C MET A 428 51.90 19.19 -12.76
N ASP A 429 53.05 18.85 -12.15
CA ASP A 429 53.25 17.55 -11.53
C ASP A 429 52.35 17.42 -10.29
N PRO A 430 51.58 16.29 -10.16
CA PRO A 430 50.72 16.07 -9.01
C PRO A 430 51.44 16.08 -7.66
N SER A 431 52.74 15.77 -7.64
CA SER A 431 53.61 15.78 -6.46
C SER A 431 54.13 17.15 -6.09
N SER A 432 53.89 18.18 -6.93
CA SER A 432 54.36 19.55 -6.64
C SER A 432 53.73 20.09 -5.35
N ASP A 433 54.59 20.72 -4.52
CA ASP A 433 54.18 21.32 -3.26
C ASP A 433 53.16 22.43 -3.45
N ASN A 434 52.26 22.60 -2.51
CA ASN A 434 51.40 23.74 -2.41
C ASN A 434 52.17 24.92 -1.88
N ILE A 435 52.22 25.98 -2.66
CA ILE A 435 52.88 27.25 -2.35
C ILE A 435 51.89 28.37 -2.04
N ASP A 436 50.63 28.04 -1.77
CA ASP A 436 49.63 29.05 -1.40
C ASP A 436 50.13 29.94 -0.24
N GLY A 437 49.92 31.24 -0.35
CA GLY A 437 50.41 32.23 0.58
C GLY A 437 51.89 32.56 0.50
N GLN A 438 52.66 31.95 -0.41
CA GLN A 438 54.08 32.25 -0.62
C GLN A 438 54.27 33.35 -1.68
N THR A 439 55.40 34.04 -1.56
CA THR A 439 55.82 35.07 -2.54
C THR A 439 56.50 34.41 -3.74
N ILE A 440 56.10 34.78 -4.94
CA ILE A 440 56.73 34.37 -6.20
C ILE A 440 57.26 35.59 -6.94
N PRO A 441 58.30 35.43 -7.76
CA PRO A 441 58.83 36.53 -8.61
C PRO A 441 57.78 36.97 -9.63
N LEU A 442 57.85 38.26 -10.02
CA LEU A 442 57.04 38.77 -11.11
C LEU A 442 57.33 38.02 -12.43
N ASN A 443 56.31 37.77 -13.21
CA ASN A 443 56.33 36.96 -14.45
C ASN A 443 56.70 35.47 -14.23
N GLN A 444 56.63 34.98 -13.01
CA GLN A 444 56.78 33.55 -12.73
C GLN A 444 55.56 32.79 -13.21
N TYR A 445 55.77 31.69 -13.94
CA TYR A 445 54.71 30.75 -14.22
C TYR A 445 54.36 29.96 -12.96
N PHE A 446 53.08 29.80 -12.71
CA PHE A 446 52.53 28.96 -11.65
C PHE A 446 51.22 28.35 -12.09
N ASN A 447 50.69 27.40 -11.35
CA ASN A 447 49.44 26.72 -11.67
C ASN A 447 48.47 26.83 -10.51
N TYR A 448 47.22 27.09 -10.83
CA TYR A 448 46.13 26.76 -9.94
C TYR A 448 45.81 25.29 -10.10
N ARG A 449 45.93 24.51 -9.03
CA ARG A 449 45.54 23.09 -8.97
C ARG A 449 44.16 22.99 -8.37
N LEU A 450 43.17 22.71 -9.20
CA LEU A 450 41.78 22.55 -8.83
C LEU A 450 41.52 21.08 -8.55
N ILE A 451 41.16 20.75 -7.33
CA ILE A 451 40.92 19.38 -6.91
C ILE A 451 39.44 19.19 -6.70
N GLY A 452 38.78 18.42 -7.55
CA GLY A 452 37.37 18.07 -7.43
C GLY A 452 37.11 17.18 -6.23
N GLY A 453 35.96 17.30 -5.60
CA GLY A 453 35.51 16.40 -4.57
C GLY A 453 35.25 15.00 -5.13
N LEU A 454 35.40 14.00 -4.27
CA LEU A 454 35.12 12.62 -4.63
C LEU A 454 33.61 12.42 -4.75
N ILE A 455 33.18 11.90 -5.90
CA ILE A 455 31.82 11.35 -6.08
C ILE A 455 31.84 9.92 -5.53
N PRO A 456 31.04 9.60 -4.52
CA PRO A 456 31.05 8.26 -3.92
C PRO A 456 30.53 7.21 -4.88
N GLN A 457 30.89 5.96 -4.63
CA GLN A 457 30.22 4.80 -5.22
C GLN A 457 28.74 4.75 -4.82
N ASN A 458 27.95 3.94 -5.51
CA ASN A 458 26.53 3.77 -5.23
C ASN A 458 25.70 5.05 -5.42
N HIS A 459 26.12 5.92 -6.36
CA HIS A 459 25.31 7.09 -6.70
C HIS A 459 24.10 6.73 -7.58
N SER A 460 23.09 7.58 -7.55
CA SER A 460 21.74 7.24 -8.00
C SER A 460 21.53 7.27 -9.51
N GLU A 461 22.34 8.05 -10.24
CA GLU A 461 22.18 8.24 -11.69
C GLU A 461 23.48 8.62 -12.36
N ASP A 462 23.51 8.52 -13.69
CA ASP A 462 24.65 8.92 -14.49
C ASP A 462 24.99 10.39 -14.29
N LEU A 463 26.29 10.69 -14.27
CA LEU A 463 26.76 12.08 -14.25
C LEU A 463 26.51 12.71 -15.61
N ASN A 464 25.94 13.89 -15.61
CA ASN A 464 25.70 14.67 -16.82
C ASN A 464 26.50 16.00 -16.86
N ASP A 465 27.02 16.42 -15.72
CA ASP A 465 27.92 17.57 -15.61
C ASP A 465 28.92 17.37 -14.46
N TYR A 466 30.19 17.52 -14.77
CA TYR A 466 31.28 17.64 -13.81
C TYR A 466 32.25 18.70 -14.37
N SER A 467 32.29 19.85 -13.73
CA SER A 467 33.05 20.99 -14.23
C SER A 467 33.78 21.70 -13.10
N PHE A 468 34.87 22.35 -13.49
CA PHE A 468 35.60 23.27 -12.65
C PHE A 468 35.40 24.68 -13.19
N VAL A 469 35.06 25.62 -12.31
CA VAL A 469 34.95 27.04 -12.63
C VAL A 469 35.97 27.78 -11.77
N ASP A 470 36.90 28.48 -12.38
CA ASP A 470 37.92 29.25 -11.70
C ASP A 470 37.78 30.74 -12.09
N ASP A 471 37.51 31.56 -11.09
CA ASP A 471 37.52 33.02 -11.19
C ASP A 471 38.89 33.52 -10.69
N TYR A 472 39.80 33.73 -11.63
CA TYR A 472 41.16 34.19 -11.30
C TYR A 472 41.27 35.72 -11.36
N ASP A 473 42.23 36.29 -10.62
CA ASP A 473 42.49 37.75 -10.64
C ASP A 473 43.13 38.18 -11.96
N GLN A 474 42.31 38.54 -12.95
CA GLN A 474 42.76 38.97 -14.27
C GLN A 474 43.59 40.27 -14.27
N LYS A 475 43.71 40.95 -13.12
CA LYS A 475 44.59 42.10 -12.98
C LYS A 475 46.02 41.72 -12.63
N GLY A 476 46.16 40.63 -11.88
CA GLY A 476 47.46 40.10 -11.44
C GLY A 476 47.93 38.89 -12.24
N ASP A 477 47.04 38.14 -12.81
CA ASP A 477 47.30 36.85 -13.45
C ASP A 477 46.90 36.84 -14.93
N GLN A 478 47.67 36.15 -15.74
CA GLN A 478 47.35 35.90 -17.13
C GLN A 478 47.27 34.40 -17.41
N TYR A 479 46.13 33.94 -17.88
CA TYR A 479 45.98 32.56 -18.31
C TYR A 479 46.84 32.28 -19.56
N THR A 480 47.62 31.21 -19.50
CA THR A 480 48.55 30.85 -20.58
C THR A 480 47.92 30.04 -21.73
N GLY A 481 46.69 29.58 -21.55
CA GLY A 481 46.01 28.66 -22.48
C GLY A 481 46.34 27.20 -22.24
N ASN A 482 47.20 26.88 -21.26
CA ASN A 482 47.61 25.53 -20.94
C ASN A 482 46.84 25.00 -19.72
N TYR A 483 46.31 23.80 -19.81
CA TYR A 483 45.73 23.08 -18.70
C TYR A 483 45.92 21.59 -18.86
N LYS A 484 45.79 20.84 -17.77
CA LYS A 484 45.90 19.40 -17.76
C LYS A 484 44.90 18.85 -16.73
N VAL A 485 44.19 17.82 -17.08
CA VAL A 485 43.24 17.14 -16.20
C VAL A 485 43.73 15.70 -15.94
N LEU A 486 43.87 15.35 -14.69
CA LEU A 486 44.35 14.03 -14.25
C LEU A 486 43.31 13.34 -13.39
N ALA A 487 43.14 12.04 -13.58
CA ALA A 487 42.37 11.20 -12.68
C ALA A 487 43.05 11.16 -11.31
N LYS A 488 42.36 11.52 -10.24
CA LYS A 488 42.90 11.49 -8.88
C LYS A 488 42.75 10.11 -8.23
N VAL A 489 41.74 9.35 -8.64
CA VAL A 489 41.42 7.98 -8.18
C VAL A 489 41.22 7.07 -9.38
N ASP A 490 41.18 5.77 -9.13
CA ASP A 490 40.77 4.81 -10.16
C ASP A 490 39.28 5.02 -10.51
N ILE A 491 38.98 5.16 -11.80
CA ILE A 491 37.61 5.35 -12.32
C ILE A 491 37.19 4.08 -13.06
N ARG A 492 36.12 3.46 -12.60
CA ARG A 492 35.54 2.27 -13.27
C ARG A 492 34.52 2.69 -14.31
N LEU A 493 34.58 2.09 -15.48
CA LEU A 493 33.64 2.33 -16.57
C LEU A 493 32.64 1.16 -16.67
N LYS A 494 31.49 1.45 -17.23
CA LYS A 494 30.40 0.48 -17.43
C LYS A 494 30.80 -0.74 -18.27
N ASP A 495 31.78 -0.59 -19.17
CA ASP A 495 32.32 -1.69 -19.99
C ASP A 495 33.39 -2.54 -19.27
N GLY A 496 33.66 -2.28 -18.01
CA GLY A 496 34.62 -2.99 -17.18
C GLY A 496 36.05 -2.46 -17.24
N ARG A 497 36.36 -1.50 -18.10
CA ARG A 497 37.69 -0.82 -18.10
C ARG A 497 37.86 -0.02 -16.81
N VAL A 498 39.11 0.12 -16.41
CA VAL A 498 39.50 0.95 -15.26
C VAL A 498 40.52 1.99 -15.70
N ILE A 499 40.17 3.24 -15.59
CA ILE A 499 41.10 4.37 -15.74
C ILE A 499 41.87 4.51 -14.42
N LYS A 500 43.17 4.33 -14.48
CA LYS A 500 44.02 4.40 -13.27
C LYS A 500 44.24 5.84 -12.81
N ALA A 501 44.40 6.02 -11.51
CA ALA A 501 44.85 7.28 -10.92
C ALA A 501 46.12 7.78 -11.63
N GLY A 502 46.20 9.06 -11.91
CA GLY A 502 47.30 9.69 -12.67
C GLY A 502 47.11 9.69 -14.18
N THR A 503 46.11 9.01 -14.72
CA THR A 503 45.80 9.04 -16.16
C THR A 503 45.41 10.44 -16.60
N ASP A 504 45.95 10.86 -17.74
CA ASP A 504 45.61 12.16 -18.38
C ASP A 504 44.25 12.08 -19.05
N LEU A 505 43.33 12.88 -18.59
CA LEU A 505 41.94 12.99 -19.07
C LEU A 505 41.67 14.32 -19.80
N THR A 506 42.70 15.09 -20.14
CA THR A 506 42.54 16.39 -20.78
C THR A 506 41.74 16.30 -22.09
N ALA A 507 41.92 15.23 -22.86
CA ALA A 507 41.18 14.97 -24.09
C ALA A 507 39.68 14.72 -23.88
N GLU A 508 39.26 14.31 -22.66
CA GLU A 508 37.87 14.08 -22.28
C GLU A 508 37.19 15.35 -21.76
N THR A 509 37.87 16.50 -21.86
CA THR A 509 37.36 17.78 -21.37
C THR A 509 37.32 18.84 -22.48
N GLN A 510 36.56 19.90 -22.19
CA GLN A 510 36.50 21.13 -22.96
C GLN A 510 36.77 22.29 -22.02
N VAL A 511 37.44 23.33 -22.54
CA VAL A 511 37.77 24.56 -21.80
C VAL A 511 37.15 25.77 -22.48
N GLU A 512 36.51 26.61 -21.66
CA GLU A 512 36.02 27.92 -22.02
C GLU A 512 36.77 28.97 -21.20
N HIS A 513 37.22 30.07 -21.83
CA HIS A 513 37.92 31.15 -21.18
C HIS A 513 37.27 32.49 -21.51
N ASP A 514 36.73 33.14 -20.48
CA ASP A 514 36.30 34.55 -20.56
C ASP A 514 37.38 35.44 -19.97
N GLN A 515 38.21 35.99 -20.84
CA GLN A 515 39.34 36.84 -20.45
C GLN A 515 38.88 38.14 -19.78
N VAL A 516 37.68 38.65 -20.15
CA VAL A 516 37.16 39.92 -19.60
C VAL A 516 36.76 39.73 -18.14
N LYS A 517 36.14 38.59 -17.83
CA LYS A 517 35.73 38.29 -16.48
C LYS A 517 36.81 37.58 -15.65
N GLY A 518 37.88 37.08 -16.27
CA GLY A 518 38.88 36.26 -15.58
C GLY A 518 38.37 34.86 -15.23
N MET A 519 37.45 34.32 -16.01
CA MET A 519 36.84 33.03 -15.72
C MET A 519 37.32 31.94 -16.67
N ILE A 520 37.69 30.80 -16.09
CA ILE A 520 38.01 29.59 -16.82
C ILE A 520 37.02 28.50 -16.38
N THR A 521 36.36 27.90 -17.35
CA THR A 521 35.50 26.73 -17.11
C THR A 521 36.08 25.50 -17.81
N ILE A 522 36.40 24.47 -17.05
CA ILE A 522 36.85 23.17 -17.57
C ILE A 522 35.77 22.17 -17.31
N ARG A 523 35.18 21.60 -18.35
CA ARG A 523 34.03 20.70 -18.27
C ARG A 523 34.35 19.35 -18.91
N PHE A 524 34.02 18.25 -18.25
CA PHE A 524 34.05 16.96 -18.87
C PHE A 524 33.00 16.83 -19.96
N LYS A 525 33.29 16.09 -20.99
CA LYS A 525 32.33 15.70 -22.03
C LYS A 525 31.28 14.79 -21.44
N GLU A 526 30.03 15.02 -21.80
CA GLU A 526 28.91 14.23 -21.28
C GLU A 526 29.05 12.75 -21.62
N GLU A 527 29.50 12.44 -22.84
CA GLU A 527 29.72 11.06 -23.28
C GLU A 527 30.69 10.30 -22.37
N PHE A 528 31.75 10.97 -21.90
CA PHE A 528 32.71 10.40 -20.96
C PHE A 528 32.07 10.16 -19.59
N LEU A 529 31.30 11.12 -19.08
CA LEU A 529 30.64 11.02 -17.78
C LEU A 529 29.63 9.88 -17.74
N GLN A 530 28.92 9.63 -18.84
CA GLN A 530 27.93 8.56 -18.96
C GLN A 530 28.55 7.16 -19.02
N GLU A 531 29.85 7.05 -19.35
CA GLU A 531 30.58 5.78 -19.30
C GLU A 531 30.96 5.35 -17.87
N ILE A 532 30.93 6.27 -16.91
CA ILE A 532 31.34 5.98 -15.53
C ILE A 532 30.31 5.07 -14.87
N GLN A 533 30.82 4.03 -14.20
CA GLN A 533 29.98 3.07 -13.48
C GLN A 533 29.34 3.71 -12.25
N LEU A 534 28.07 3.38 -11.96
CA LEU A 534 27.34 3.92 -10.80
C LEU A 534 27.77 3.26 -9.47
N ASP A 535 28.14 1.98 -9.49
CA ASP A 535 28.49 1.18 -8.31
C ASP A 535 30.01 1.07 -8.09
#